data_709b143d6aca1a750c9a68d918c492a5
#
_entry.id   709b143d6aca1a750c9a68d918c492a5
#
_cell.length_a   1.000
_cell.length_b   1.000
_cell.length_c   1.000
_cell.angle_alpha   90.00
_cell.angle_beta   90.00
_cell.angle_gamma   90.00
#
_symmetry.space_group_name_H-M   'P 1'
#
loop_
_entity.id
_entity.type
_entity.pdbx_description
1 polymer ?
#
loop_
_entity_poly.entity_id
_entity_poly.type
_entity_poly.pdbx_seq_one_letter_code
_entity_poly.pdbx_strand_id
1 'polypeptide(L)'
;MLFRSENKYIEGNPRIVKRMLNVISMRQIIANARQMPIDISLITKMALFERCCNSKSISYLYNLINSSSDGKPKILEELEELTNDIDGFKGKLPKEWEDHYDFLLSWFGLEPKFKNVNLRPLVYLSKETVPLRTVSKGLSSDGETAFNTLLKIRNTSSKAAPEAISDIPVGEETLVMDLILGELSKHNNWESKPNGFMGAFLLAKELEETRPQFISFMNTAMVEKTPWFNLMMKKESWFPKS
;
A
#
# COMPACT_ATOMS: atom_id res chain seq x y z
N MET A 1 -8.99 27.89 -4.46
CA MET A 1 -8.67 27.64 -5.87
C MET A 1 -9.54 26.48 -6.33
N LEU A 2 -10.57 26.76 -7.11
CA LEU A 2 -11.50 25.73 -7.61
C LEU A 2 -10.73 24.83 -8.57
N PHE A 3 -10.68 23.51 -8.29
CA PHE A 3 -10.31 22.51 -9.27
C PHE A 3 -11.25 22.66 -10.45
N ARG A 4 -10.80 23.35 -11.50
CA ARG A 4 -11.55 23.41 -12.74
C ARG A 4 -11.69 22.01 -13.30
N SER A 5 -12.88 21.66 -13.69
CA SER A 5 -13.34 20.38 -14.25
C SER A 5 -12.65 19.96 -15.57
N GLU A 6 -11.56 20.60 -15.93
CA GLU A 6 -10.76 20.33 -17.14
C GLU A 6 -9.66 19.29 -16.92
N ASN A 7 -9.58 18.70 -15.71
CA ASN A 7 -8.60 17.66 -15.47
C ASN A 7 -9.03 16.39 -16.22
N LYS A 8 -8.31 16.05 -17.28
CA LYS A 8 -8.45 14.90 -18.17
C LYS A 8 -8.74 13.56 -17.43
N TYR A 9 -8.48 13.49 -16.13
CA TYR A 9 -8.63 12.30 -15.30
C TYR A 9 -9.98 12.19 -14.57
N ILE A 10 -10.71 13.28 -14.40
CA ILE A 10 -12.01 13.29 -13.72
C ILE A 10 -13.14 13.61 -14.71
N GLU A 11 -12.84 14.28 -15.84
CA GLU A 11 -13.75 14.60 -16.97
C GLU A 11 -15.13 15.15 -16.55
N GLY A 12 -15.23 15.74 -15.34
CA GLY A 12 -16.52 16.20 -14.82
C GLY A 12 -17.59 15.12 -14.65
N ASN A 13 -17.23 13.83 -14.74
CA ASN A 13 -18.18 12.72 -14.68
C ASN A 13 -18.70 12.52 -13.24
N PRO A 14 -19.99 12.81 -12.97
CA PRO A 14 -20.56 12.71 -11.62
C PRO A 14 -20.46 11.32 -11.02
N ARG A 15 -20.45 10.25 -11.84
CA ARG A 15 -20.32 8.85 -11.37
C ARG A 15 -18.91 8.58 -10.82
N ILE A 16 -17.88 9.16 -11.44
CA ILE A 16 -16.50 9.02 -10.98
C ILE A 16 -16.34 9.74 -9.63
N VAL A 17 -16.84 10.97 -9.54
CA VAL A 17 -16.82 11.75 -8.29
C VAL A 17 -17.55 11.01 -7.18
N LYS A 18 -18.77 10.50 -7.45
CA LYS A 18 -19.54 9.72 -6.47
C LYS A 18 -18.80 8.48 -5.99
N ARG A 19 -18.16 7.71 -6.90
CA ARG A 19 -17.36 6.53 -6.53
C ARG A 19 -16.17 6.91 -5.65
N MET A 20 -15.48 7.99 -5.99
CA MET A 20 -14.36 8.50 -5.18
C MET A 20 -14.81 8.91 -3.78
N LEU A 21 -15.92 9.64 -3.67
CA LEU A 21 -16.49 10.04 -2.38
C LEU A 21 -16.90 8.81 -1.53
N ASN A 22 -17.47 7.78 -2.16
CA ASN A 22 -17.79 6.54 -1.46
C ASN A 22 -16.53 5.84 -0.92
N VAL A 23 -15.44 5.78 -1.71
CA VAL A 23 -14.16 5.21 -1.26
C VAL A 23 -13.58 6.02 -0.10
N ILE A 24 -13.57 7.35 -0.19
CA ILE A 24 -13.10 8.24 0.89
C ILE A 24 -13.91 8.00 2.17
N SER A 25 -15.25 7.98 2.07
CA SER A 25 -16.13 7.74 3.21
C SER A 25 -15.89 6.36 3.84
N MET A 26 -15.72 5.32 3.01
CA MET A 26 -15.41 3.98 3.49
C MET A 26 -14.08 3.93 4.23
N ARG A 27 -13.02 4.54 3.68
CA ARG A 27 -11.71 4.64 4.32
C ARG A 27 -11.78 5.38 5.65
N GLN A 28 -12.57 6.46 5.72
CA GLN A 28 -12.77 7.21 6.96
C GLN A 28 -13.49 6.36 8.03
N ILE A 29 -14.49 5.57 7.65
CA ILE A 29 -15.17 4.65 8.56
C ILE A 29 -14.19 3.60 9.09
N ILE A 30 -13.36 3.01 8.24
CA ILE A 30 -12.34 2.02 8.65
C ILE A 30 -11.30 2.67 9.57
N ALA A 31 -10.82 3.87 9.23
CA ALA A 31 -9.86 4.61 10.07
C ALA A 31 -10.42 4.88 11.46
N ASN A 32 -11.68 5.33 11.55
CA ASN A 32 -12.35 5.59 12.83
C ASN A 32 -12.54 4.30 13.64
N ALA A 33 -13.01 3.23 12.99
CA ALA A 33 -13.22 1.94 13.65
C ALA A 33 -11.93 1.33 14.20
N ARG A 34 -10.79 1.61 13.56
CA ARG A 34 -9.46 1.16 13.98
C ARG A 34 -8.69 2.19 14.80
N GLN A 35 -9.33 3.29 15.19
CA GLN A 35 -8.73 4.39 15.97
C GLN A 35 -7.44 4.94 15.33
N MET A 36 -7.37 4.97 13.99
CA MET A 36 -6.25 5.54 13.27
C MET A 36 -6.37 7.07 13.28
N PRO A 37 -5.37 7.82 13.77
CA PRO A 37 -5.40 9.28 13.82
C PRO A 37 -5.09 9.88 12.45
N ILE A 38 -5.99 9.70 11.48
CA ILE A 38 -5.81 10.16 10.10
C ILE A 38 -6.90 11.17 9.76
N ASP A 39 -6.47 12.32 9.24
CA ASP A 39 -7.37 13.34 8.74
C ASP A 39 -8.00 12.92 7.39
N ILE A 40 -9.30 13.19 7.23
CA ILE A 40 -10.03 12.89 5.98
C ILE A 40 -9.42 13.58 4.76
N SER A 41 -8.79 14.74 4.95
CA SER A 41 -8.14 15.48 3.86
C SER A 41 -6.91 14.72 3.32
N LEU A 42 -6.17 14.01 4.18
CA LEU A 42 -5.09 13.12 3.77
C LEU A 42 -5.61 11.91 3.00
N ILE A 43 -6.72 11.32 3.47
CA ILE A 43 -7.40 10.22 2.77
C ILE A 43 -7.83 10.69 1.37
N THR A 44 -8.40 11.90 1.29
CA THR A 44 -8.84 12.50 0.02
C THR A 44 -7.66 12.76 -0.90
N LYS A 45 -6.57 13.35 -0.40
CA LYS A 45 -5.35 13.62 -1.17
C LYS A 45 -4.76 12.34 -1.75
N MET A 46 -4.71 11.25 -0.96
CA MET A 46 -4.28 9.93 -1.44
C MET A 46 -5.22 9.35 -2.50
N ALA A 47 -6.53 9.41 -2.29
CA ALA A 47 -7.52 8.90 -3.23
C ALA A 47 -7.48 9.63 -4.58
N LEU A 48 -7.16 10.93 -4.59
CA LEU A 48 -6.93 11.70 -5.81
C LEU A 48 -5.71 11.18 -6.58
N PHE A 49 -4.60 10.92 -5.90
CA PHE A 49 -3.41 10.36 -6.52
C PHE A 49 -3.71 9.00 -7.17
N GLU A 50 -4.34 8.11 -6.43
CA GLU A 50 -4.70 6.77 -6.93
C GLU A 50 -5.67 6.82 -8.11
N ARG A 51 -6.51 7.84 -8.17
CA ARG A 51 -7.46 8.00 -9.29
C ARG A 51 -6.80 8.58 -10.54
N CYS A 52 -5.84 9.48 -10.37
CA CYS A 52 -5.26 10.26 -11.47
C CYS A 52 -3.95 9.67 -12.00
N CYS A 53 -3.29 8.77 -11.25
CA CYS A 53 -2.05 8.12 -11.65
C CYS A 53 -2.27 6.68 -12.12
N ASN A 54 -1.33 6.16 -12.89
CA ASN A 54 -1.32 4.78 -13.34
C ASN A 54 -0.81 3.83 -12.23
N SER A 55 -1.02 2.53 -12.41
CA SER A 55 -0.64 1.49 -11.42
C SER A 55 0.85 1.51 -11.08
N LYS A 56 1.74 1.80 -12.05
CA LYS A 56 3.18 1.90 -11.82
C LYS A 56 3.52 3.03 -10.86
N SER A 57 2.92 4.21 -11.08
CA SER A 57 3.10 5.39 -10.22
C SER A 57 2.56 5.17 -8.81
N ILE A 58 1.41 4.48 -8.68
CA ILE A 58 0.79 4.15 -7.39
C ILE A 58 1.68 3.16 -6.63
N SER A 59 2.13 2.09 -7.29
CA SER A 59 3.02 1.10 -6.67
C SER A 59 4.33 1.72 -6.20
N TYR A 60 4.89 2.63 -7.00
CA TYR A 60 6.10 3.36 -6.62
C TYR A 60 5.89 4.20 -5.34
N LEU A 61 4.78 4.96 -5.24
CA LEU A 61 4.44 5.71 -4.02
C LEU A 61 4.33 4.80 -2.79
N TYR A 62 3.62 3.68 -2.93
CA TYR A 62 3.45 2.74 -1.82
C TYR A 62 4.78 2.13 -1.38
N ASN A 63 5.65 1.79 -2.33
CA ASN A 63 6.98 1.28 -2.02
C ASN A 63 7.85 2.32 -1.31
N LEU A 64 7.82 3.58 -1.74
CA LEU A 64 8.50 4.68 -1.06
C LEU A 64 8.05 4.82 0.40
N ILE A 65 6.74 4.79 0.64
CA ILE A 65 6.18 4.91 1.98
C ILE A 65 6.57 3.70 2.84
N ASN A 66 6.46 2.49 2.29
CA ASN A 66 6.74 1.27 3.02
C ASN A 66 8.23 1.09 3.33
N SER A 67 9.13 1.49 2.42
CA SER A 67 10.58 1.39 2.59
C SER A 67 11.16 2.47 3.51
N SER A 68 10.45 3.57 3.74
CA SER A 68 10.92 4.58 4.71
C SER A 68 10.79 4.05 6.15
N SER A 69 11.79 4.31 7.01
CA SER A 69 11.85 3.77 8.38
C SER A 69 10.64 4.15 9.24
N ASP A 70 10.11 5.35 9.04
CA ASP A 70 9.02 5.97 9.83
C ASP A 70 7.73 6.21 9.03
N GLY A 71 7.66 5.73 7.78
CA GLY A 71 6.53 5.98 6.88
C GLY A 71 6.48 7.41 6.32
N LYS A 72 7.59 8.15 6.38
CA LYS A 72 7.73 9.55 5.95
C LYS A 72 8.82 9.69 4.89
N PRO A 73 8.55 9.37 3.63
CA PRO A 73 9.55 9.48 2.57
C PRO A 73 9.98 10.93 2.36
N LYS A 74 11.26 11.25 2.56
CA LYS A 74 11.82 12.61 2.41
C LYS A 74 11.54 13.24 1.05
N ILE A 75 11.54 12.43 -0.01
CA ILE A 75 11.26 12.92 -1.36
C ILE A 75 9.88 13.58 -1.48
N LEU A 76 8.86 13.13 -0.72
CA LEU A 76 7.53 13.75 -0.76
C LEU A 76 7.56 15.16 -0.15
N GLU A 77 8.29 15.34 0.95
CA GLU A 77 8.49 16.64 1.59
C GLU A 77 9.25 17.59 0.65
N GLU A 78 10.33 17.11 0.04
CA GLU A 78 11.14 17.88 -0.91
C GLU A 78 10.32 18.33 -2.12
N LEU A 79 9.47 17.47 -2.69
CA LEU A 79 8.58 17.82 -3.79
C LEU A 79 7.49 18.81 -3.38
N GLU A 80 6.97 18.73 -2.15
CA GLU A 80 6.01 19.70 -1.61
C GLU A 80 6.62 21.10 -1.45
N GLU A 81 7.90 21.19 -1.12
CA GLU A 81 8.62 22.46 -1.00
C GLU A 81 8.93 23.08 -2.37
N LEU A 82 9.13 22.26 -3.40
CA LEU A 82 9.47 22.67 -4.75
C LEU A 82 8.25 23.06 -5.64
N THR A 83 7.03 23.02 -5.11
CA THR A 83 5.81 23.31 -5.91
C THR A 83 5.78 24.70 -6.55
N ASN A 84 6.56 25.66 -6.05
CA ASN A 84 6.74 26.99 -6.61
C ASN A 84 8.00 27.14 -7.47
N ASP A 85 8.85 26.12 -7.55
CA ASP A 85 10.05 26.05 -8.38
C ASP A 85 9.87 24.94 -9.42
N ILE A 86 9.43 25.33 -10.61
CA ILE A 86 9.06 24.40 -11.69
C ILE A 86 10.26 23.56 -12.13
N ASP A 87 11.42 24.17 -12.28
CA ASP A 87 12.63 23.48 -12.76
C ASP A 87 13.18 22.54 -11.68
N GLY A 88 13.21 23.00 -10.43
CA GLY A 88 13.59 22.19 -9.28
C GLY A 88 12.66 20.99 -9.09
N PHE A 89 11.34 21.20 -9.18
CA PHE A 89 10.35 20.13 -9.09
C PHE A 89 10.54 19.09 -10.20
N LYS A 90 10.70 19.54 -11.46
CA LYS A 90 10.92 18.65 -12.60
C LYS A 90 12.21 17.84 -12.48
N GLY A 91 13.29 18.48 -12.03
CA GLY A 91 14.59 17.82 -11.84
C GLY A 91 14.60 16.78 -10.71
N LYS A 92 13.68 16.89 -9.74
CA LYS A 92 13.56 15.99 -8.59
C LYS A 92 12.52 14.90 -8.77
N LEU A 93 11.62 15.04 -9.77
CA LEU A 93 10.50 14.12 -9.98
C LEU A 93 11.02 12.74 -10.41
N PRO A 94 10.59 11.65 -9.73
CA PRO A 94 10.94 10.28 -10.13
C PRO A 94 10.43 9.94 -11.53
N LYS A 95 11.20 9.11 -12.26
CA LYS A 95 10.83 8.65 -13.62
C LYS A 95 9.46 7.96 -13.68
N GLU A 96 9.08 7.26 -12.63
CA GLU A 96 7.79 6.60 -12.49
C GLU A 96 6.61 7.56 -12.48
N TRP A 97 6.87 8.85 -12.29
CA TRP A 97 5.86 9.92 -12.16
C TRP A 97 5.90 10.96 -13.28
N GLU A 98 6.88 10.90 -14.19
CA GLU A 98 7.04 11.90 -15.27
C GLU A 98 5.78 12.05 -16.15
N ASP A 99 5.09 10.93 -16.44
CA ASP A 99 3.84 10.94 -17.24
C ASP A 99 2.69 11.72 -16.60
N HIS A 100 2.80 12.03 -15.31
CA HIS A 100 1.76 12.70 -14.52
C HIS A 100 2.20 14.05 -13.99
N TYR A 101 3.24 14.66 -14.58
CA TYR A 101 3.89 15.88 -14.11
C TYR A 101 2.90 17.00 -13.75
N ASP A 102 2.03 17.41 -14.68
CA ASP A 102 1.09 18.55 -14.48
C ASP A 102 0.12 18.30 -13.32
N PHE A 103 -0.36 17.07 -13.23
CA PHE A 103 -1.20 16.65 -12.10
C PHE A 103 -0.42 16.70 -10.79
N LEU A 104 0.79 16.15 -10.75
CA LEU A 104 1.58 16.04 -9.54
C LEU A 104 2.04 17.38 -9.00
N LEU A 105 2.42 18.32 -9.88
CA LEU A 105 2.75 19.68 -9.48
C LEU A 105 1.58 20.32 -8.70
N SER A 106 0.35 20.17 -9.23
CA SER A 106 -0.86 20.66 -8.57
C SER A 106 -1.18 19.87 -7.30
N TRP A 107 -1.03 18.55 -7.31
CA TRP A 107 -1.36 17.65 -6.21
C TRP A 107 -0.43 17.85 -5.00
N PHE A 108 0.87 18.02 -5.20
CA PHE A 108 1.81 18.35 -4.14
C PHE A 108 1.55 19.74 -3.55
N GLY A 109 0.96 20.66 -4.34
CA GLY A 109 0.51 21.97 -3.86
C GLY A 109 -0.67 21.94 -2.89
N LEU A 110 -1.46 20.85 -2.87
CA LEU A 110 -2.66 20.73 -2.02
C LEU A 110 -2.32 20.59 -0.53
N GLU A 111 -3.20 21.14 0.31
CA GLU A 111 -3.23 20.86 1.75
C GLU A 111 -4.12 19.63 2.05
N PRO A 112 -3.80 18.88 3.12
CA PRO A 112 -2.65 19.03 4.00
C PRO A 112 -1.35 18.53 3.36
N LYS A 113 -0.21 19.06 3.83
CA LYS A 113 1.12 18.57 3.43
C LYS A 113 1.41 17.24 4.09
N PHE A 114 2.29 16.44 3.46
CA PHE A 114 2.76 15.15 4.01
C PHE A 114 3.88 15.29 5.02
N LYS A 115 4.43 16.49 5.15
CA LYS A 115 5.51 16.79 6.08
C LYS A 115 5.19 16.29 7.48
N ASN A 116 6.09 15.48 8.05
CA ASN A 116 5.96 14.86 9.38
C ASN A 116 4.78 13.89 9.57
N VAL A 117 4.09 13.49 8.51
CA VAL A 117 2.98 12.55 8.58
C VAL A 117 3.45 11.13 8.27
N ASN A 118 3.13 10.16 9.14
CA ASN A 118 3.30 8.75 8.82
C ASN A 118 2.19 8.33 7.83
N LEU A 119 2.58 8.02 6.60
CA LEU A 119 1.65 7.71 5.51
C LEU A 119 1.29 6.22 5.40
N ARG A 120 1.92 5.33 6.18
CA ARG A 120 1.61 3.88 6.15
C ARG A 120 0.14 3.56 6.40
N PRO A 121 -0.55 4.24 7.34
CA PRO A 121 -1.98 4.02 7.52
C PRO A 121 -2.82 4.37 6.28
N LEU A 122 -2.41 5.37 5.48
CA LEU A 122 -3.09 5.68 4.22
C LEU A 122 -2.93 4.55 3.20
N VAL A 123 -1.71 4.00 3.06
CA VAL A 123 -1.45 2.84 2.20
C VAL A 123 -2.27 1.63 2.64
N TYR A 124 -2.35 1.40 3.95
CA TYR A 124 -3.19 0.35 4.52
C TYR A 124 -4.67 0.52 4.12
N LEU A 125 -5.25 1.72 4.35
CA LEU A 125 -6.64 2.02 3.99
C LEU A 125 -6.89 1.86 2.49
N SER A 126 -5.92 2.22 1.65
CA SER A 126 -6.01 2.07 0.20
C SER A 126 -6.14 0.59 -0.19
N LYS A 127 -5.32 -0.27 0.38
CA LYS A 127 -5.36 -1.71 0.14
C LYS A 127 -6.65 -2.38 0.64
N GLU A 128 -7.15 -1.97 1.80
CA GLU A 128 -8.43 -2.42 2.35
C GLU A 128 -9.63 -2.15 1.42
N THR A 129 -9.58 -1.05 0.68
CA THR A 129 -10.72 -0.58 -0.13
C THR A 129 -10.64 -0.95 -1.61
N VAL A 130 -9.53 -1.54 -2.05
CA VAL A 130 -9.44 -2.10 -3.40
C VAL A 130 -10.21 -3.41 -3.45
N PRO A 131 -11.24 -3.56 -4.29
CA PRO A 131 -11.93 -4.84 -4.45
C PRO A 131 -10.94 -5.90 -4.92
N LEU A 132 -10.86 -7.04 -4.24
CA LEU A 132 -9.99 -8.18 -4.58
C LEU A 132 -10.06 -8.59 -6.07
N ARG A 133 -11.24 -8.41 -6.70
CA ARG A 133 -11.43 -8.67 -8.13
C ARG A 133 -10.61 -7.76 -9.06
N THR A 134 -10.16 -6.59 -8.59
CA THR A 134 -9.35 -5.67 -9.40
C THR A 134 -7.86 -6.02 -9.30
N VAL A 135 -7.46 -6.61 -8.20
CA VAL A 135 -6.05 -6.99 -7.95
C VAL A 135 -5.73 -8.33 -8.62
N SER A 136 -6.65 -9.31 -8.60
CA SER A 136 -6.48 -10.58 -9.31
C SER A 136 -6.40 -10.45 -10.84
N LYS A 137 -6.85 -9.33 -11.42
CA LYS A 137 -6.71 -9.06 -12.86
C LYS A 137 -5.28 -8.73 -13.31
N GLY A 138 -4.35 -8.54 -12.40
CA GLY A 138 -2.94 -8.25 -12.70
C GLY A 138 -2.00 -9.44 -12.57
N LEU A 139 -2.46 -10.57 -12.00
CA LEU A 139 -1.66 -11.79 -11.88
C LEU A 139 -1.80 -12.66 -13.16
N SER A 140 -0.71 -13.26 -13.54
CA SER A 140 -0.71 -14.40 -14.47
C SER A 140 -1.40 -15.62 -13.84
N SER A 141 -1.63 -16.68 -14.64
CA SER A 141 -2.15 -17.95 -14.14
C SER A 141 -1.27 -18.57 -13.05
N ASP A 142 0.05 -18.44 -13.21
CA ASP A 142 1.03 -18.99 -12.27
C ASP A 142 1.07 -18.17 -10.98
N GLY A 143 1.03 -16.84 -11.09
CA GLY A 143 0.89 -15.94 -9.93
C GLY A 143 -0.39 -16.17 -9.14
N GLU A 144 -1.52 -16.43 -9.83
CA GLU A 144 -2.79 -16.75 -9.16
C GLU A 144 -2.73 -18.10 -8.45
N THR A 145 -2.09 -19.10 -9.06
CA THR A 145 -1.87 -20.41 -8.46
C THR A 145 -0.98 -20.32 -7.22
N ALA A 146 0.10 -19.57 -7.31
CA ALA A 146 0.99 -19.30 -6.19
C ALA A 146 0.26 -18.58 -5.04
N PHE A 147 -0.49 -17.54 -5.32
CA PHE A 147 -1.32 -16.82 -4.35
C PHE A 147 -2.29 -17.77 -3.62
N ASN A 148 -3.06 -18.56 -4.37
CA ASN A 148 -4.03 -19.51 -3.81
C ASN A 148 -3.38 -20.60 -2.95
N THR A 149 -2.16 -21.01 -3.31
CA THR A 149 -1.38 -21.99 -2.56
C THR A 149 -0.87 -21.36 -1.26
N LEU A 150 -0.27 -20.18 -1.32
CA LEU A 150 0.26 -19.47 -0.15
C LEU A 150 -0.82 -19.12 0.88
N LEU A 151 -2.03 -18.79 0.46
CA LEU A 151 -3.16 -18.57 1.38
C LEU A 151 -3.51 -19.80 2.22
N LYS A 152 -3.24 -21.00 1.73
CA LYS A 152 -3.55 -22.28 2.42
C LYS A 152 -2.44 -22.75 3.33
N ILE A 153 -1.24 -22.15 3.28
CA ILE A 153 -0.11 -22.55 4.12
C ILE A 153 -0.40 -22.27 5.59
N ARG A 154 -0.15 -23.28 6.45
CA ARG A 154 -0.43 -23.21 7.90
C ARG A 154 0.83 -23.25 8.76
N ASN A 155 1.94 -23.75 8.25
CA ASN A 155 3.18 -23.92 8.99
C ASN A 155 4.41 -23.66 8.11
N THR A 156 5.56 -23.47 8.74
CA THR A 156 6.84 -23.19 8.07
C THR A 156 7.45 -24.41 7.38
N SER A 157 6.97 -25.61 7.70
CA SER A 157 7.50 -26.88 7.16
C SER A 157 6.76 -27.32 5.89
N SER A 158 5.89 -26.49 5.34
CA SER A 158 5.14 -26.82 4.13
C SER A 158 6.07 -26.93 2.94
N LYS A 159 6.09 -28.07 2.27
CA LYS A 159 6.84 -28.28 1.02
C LYS A 159 6.26 -27.47 -0.15
N ALA A 160 4.97 -27.20 -0.12
CA ALA A 160 4.29 -26.43 -1.17
C ALA A 160 4.64 -24.93 -1.15
N ALA A 161 5.16 -24.40 -0.03
CA ALA A 161 5.47 -22.97 0.03
C ALA A 161 6.69 -22.58 -0.82
N PRO A 162 7.85 -23.26 -0.74
CA PRO A 162 8.99 -22.95 -1.60
C PRO A 162 8.67 -23.11 -3.09
N GLU A 163 7.93 -24.15 -3.47
CA GLU A 163 7.48 -24.35 -4.85
C GLU A 163 6.62 -23.19 -5.33
N ALA A 164 5.56 -22.86 -4.56
CA ALA A 164 4.67 -21.75 -4.91
C ALA A 164 5.40 -20.39 -4.99
N ILE A 165 6.40 -20.14 -4.14
CA ILE A 165 7.20 -18.91 -4.19
C ILE A 165 8.10 -18.89 -5.44
N SER A 166 8.70 -20.03 -5.78
CA SER A 166 9.54 -20.18 -6.98
C SER A 166 8.75 -20.02 -8.29
N ASP A 167 7.47 -20.37 -8.27
CA ASP A 167 6.59 -20.30 -9.42
C ASP A 167 5.99 -18.90 -9.65
N ILE A 168 6.22 -17.94 -8.74
CA ILE A 168 5.76 -16.55 -8.92
C ILE A 168 6.57 -15.93 -10.08
N PRO A 169 5.89 -15.44 -11.14
CA PRO A 169 6.57 -14.76 -12.23
C PRO A 169 7.28 -13.47 -11.76
N VAL A 170 8.44 -13.21 -12.36
CA VAL A 170 9.23 -12.01 -12.05
C VAL A 170 8.39 -10.75 -12.26
N GLY A 171 8.32 -9.93 -11.22
CA GLY A 171 7.53 -8.69 -11.18
C GLY A 171 6.11 -8.84 -10.60
N GLU A 172 5.67 -10.06 -10.24
CA GLU A 172 4.39 -10.30 -9.58
C GLU A 172 4.54 -10.56 -8.07
N GLU A 173 5.75 -10.64 -7.53
CA GLU A 173 6.05 -11.01 -6.13
C GLU A 173 5.38 -10.05 -5.14
N THR A 174 5.52 -8.74 -5.39
CA THR A 174 4.91 -7.70 -4.56
C THR A 174 3.39 -7.68 -4.70
N LEU A 175 2.87 -8.02 -5.88
CA LEU A 175 1.44 -8.11 -6.13
C LEU A 175 0.82 -9.31 -5.40
N VAL A 176 1.49 -10.47 -5.42
CA VAL A 176 1.09 -11.65 -4.65
C VAL A 176 1.09 -11.33 -3.15
N MET A 177 2.12 -10.65 -2.64
CA MET A 177 2.16 -10.20 -1.25
C MET A 177 0.97 -9.29 -0.93
N ASP A 178 0.69 -8.29 -1.76
CA ASP A 178 -0.43 -7.36 -1.54
C ASP A 178 -1.78 -8.07 -1.48
N LEU A 179 -1.98 -9.09 -2.32
CA LEU A 179 -3.19 -9.90 -2.30
C LEU A 179 -3.34 -10.70 -1.00
N ILE A 180 -2.26 -11.33 -0.54
CA ILE A 180 -2.29 -12.08 0.73
C ILE A 180 -2.56 -11.12 1.90
N LEU A 181 -1.90 -9.97 1.92
CA LEU A 181 -2.12 -8.94 2.95
C LEU A 181 -3.55 -8.38 2.91
N GLY A 182 -4.14 -8.26 1.71
CA GLY A 182 -5.54 -7.89 1.53
C GLY A 182 -6.50 -8.92 2.13
N GLU A 183 -6.19 -10.22 2.05
CA GLU A 183 -6.98 -11.25 2.75
C GLU A 183 -6.77 -11.18 4.27
N LEU A 184 -5.54 -10.95 4.71
CA LEU A 184 -5.22 -10.81 6.12
C LEU A 184 -5.90 -9.58 6.77
N SER A 185 -6.10 -8.52 6.02
CA SER A 185 -6.75 -7.30 6.52
C SER A 185 -8.19 -7.50 6.94
N LYS A 186 -8.86 -8.53 6.42
CA LYS A 186 -10.23 -8.88 6.79
C LYS A 186 -10.35 -9.49 8.19
N HIS A 187 -9.22 -9.89 8.79
CA HIS A 187 -9.19 -10.47 10.13
C HIS A 187 -9.07 -9.39 11.20
N ASN A 188 -10.06 -9.32 12.09
CA ASN A 188 -10.08 -8.37 13.21
C ASN A 188 -9.48 -8.96 14.49
N ASN A 189 -9.33 -10.29 14.58
CA ASN A 189 -8.79 -10.98 15.74
C ASN A 189 -7.46 -11.67 15.40
N TRP A 190 -6.41 -11.33 16.16
CA TRP A 190 -5.06 -11.83 16.01
C TRP A 190 -4.58 -12.71 17.19
N GLU A 191 -5.50 -13.16 18.05
CA GLU A 191 -5.18 -14.10 19.15
C GLU A 191 -4.57 -15.41 18.63
N SER A 192 -5.01 -15.84 17.44
CA SER A 192 -4.45 -16.97 16.72
C SER A 192 -3.96 -16.52 15.33
N LYS A 193 -3.09 -17.34 14.73
CA LYS A 193 -2.57 -17.08 13.38
C LYS A 193 -3.69 -17.15 12.34
N PRO A 194 -4.02 -16.05 11.66
CA PRO A 194 -5.05 -16.07 10.63
C PRO A 194 -4.56 -16.82 9.38
N ASN A 195 -5.52 -17.26 8.57
CA ASN A 195 -5.24 -17.86 7.27
C ASN A 195 -4.49 -16.88 6.38
N GLY A 196 -3.50 -17.35 5.63
CA GLY A 196 -2.64 -16.51 4.80
C GLY A 196 -1.42 -15.93 5.52
N PHE A 197 -1.43 -15.80 6.87
CA PHE A 197 -0.29 -15.25 7.60
C PHE A 197 1.01 -16.02 7.33
N MET A 198 0.95 -17.36 7.37
CA MET A 198 2.16 -18.15 7.14
C MET A 198 2.68 -18.04 5.70
N GLY A 199 1.79 -17.92 4.73
CA GLY A 199 2.18 -17.67 3.34
C GLY A 199 2.85 -16.30 3.17
N ALA A 200 2.27 -15.24 3.72
CA ALA A 200 2.88 -13.91 3.70
C ALA A 200 4.24 -13.88 4.41
N PHE A 201 4.34 -14.52 5.57
CA PHE A 201 5.59 -14.62 6.32
C PHE A 201 6.69 -15.35 5.53
N LEU A 202 6.39 -16.50 4.92
CA LEU A 202 7.36 -17.26 4.13
C LEU A 202 7.76 -16.51 2.86
N LEU A 203 6.81 -15.84 2.21
CA LEU A 203 7.09 -14.99 1.05
C LEU A 203 8.05 -13.85 1.42
N ALA A 204 7.82 -13.13 2.54
CA ALA A 204 8.71 -12.08 3.01
C ALA A 204 10.07 -12.61 3.48
N LYS A 205 10.13 -13.85 3.96
CA LYS A 205 11.38 -14.49 4.36
C LYS A 205 12.27 -14.80 3.16
N GLU A 206 11.70 -15.33 2.09
CA GLU A 206 12.43 -15.77 0.89
C GLU A 206 12.71 -14.58 -0.06
N LEU A 207 11.78 -13.62 -0.22
CA LEU A 207 11.89 -12.52 -1.19
C LEU A 207 12.01 -11.17 -0.49
N GLU A 208 13.20 -10.57 -0.56
CA GLU A 208 13.52 -9.31 0.13
C GLU A 208 12.62 -8.14 -0.26
N GLU A 209 12.24 -8.06 -1.53
CA GLU A 209 11.38 -7.02 -2.09
C GLU A 209 9.99 -6.98 -1.49
N THR A 210 9.51 -8.08 -0.89
CA THR A 210 8.19 -8.18 -0.26
C THR A 210 8.21 -7.84 1.24
N ARG A 211 9.40 -7.75 1.86
CA ARG A 211 9.57 -7.45 3.31
C ARG A 211 8.97 -6.11 3.73
N PRO A 212 9.18 -5.01 2.99
CA PRO A 212 8.63 -3.71 3.39
C PRO A 212 7.11 -3.72 3.52
N GLN A 213 6.41 -4.40 2.60
CA GLN A 213 4.96 -4.51 2.62
C GLN A 213 4.48 -5.32 3.83
N PHE A 214 5.11 -6.47 4.08
CA PHE A 214 4.78 -7.31 5.23
C PHE A 214 5.01 -6.57 6.55
N ILE A 215 6.18 -5.93 6.73
CA ILE A 215 6.52 -5.16 7.94
C ILE A 215 5.52 -4.03 8.17
N SER A 216 5.24 -3.24 7.12
CA SER A 216 4.30 -2.14 7.19
C SER A 216 2.90 -2.61 7.60
N PHE A 217 2.42 -3.69 6.99
CA PHE A 217 1.12 -4.26 7.32
C PHE A 217 1.07 -4.73 8.77
N MET A 218 2.07 -5.50 9.24
CA MET A 218 2.10 -6.02 10.61
C MET A 218 2.16 -4.91 11.66
N ASN A 219 2.90 -3.84 11.39
CA ASN A 219 2.98 -2.68 12.30
C ASN A 219 1.67 -1.88 12.35
N THR A 220 0.82 -1.97 11.33
CA THR A 220 -0.43 -1.22 11.25
C THR A 220 -1.64 -2.05 11.70
N ALA A 221 -1.71 -3.31 11.28
CA ALA A 221 -2.86 -4.18 11.53
C ALA A 221 -2.86 -4.79 12.94
N MET A 222 -1.70 -4.94 13.56
CA MET A 222 -1.56 -5.50 14.91
C MET A 222 -1.37 -4.34 15.90
N VAL A 223 -2.44 -3.88 16.50
CA VAL A 223 -2.42 -2.81 17.53
C VAL A 223 -1.66 -3.30 18.77
N GLU A 224 -1.78 -4.59 19.11
CA GLU A 224 -0.99 -5.27 20.14
C GLU A 224 -0.32 -6.50 19.54
N LYS A 225 1.00 -6.55 19.58
CA LYS A 225 1.76 -7.69 19.09
C LYS A 225 1.51 -8.89 20.00
N THR A 226 0.86 -9.91 19.47
CA THR A 226 0.53 -11.12 20.23
C THR A 226 1.80 -11.93 20.58
N PRO A 227 1.78 -12.73 21.67
CA PRO A 227 2.95 -13.51 22.10
C PRO A 227 3.52 -14.43 20.99
N TRP A 228 2.64 -15.07 20.20
CA TRP A 228 3.06 -15.95 19.12
C TRP A 228 3.78 -15.20 18.01
N PHE A 229 3.33 -13.97 17.68
CA PHE A 229 3.95 -13.12 16.67
C PHE A 229 5.34 -12.67 17.12
N ASN A 230 5.44 -12.16 18.35
CA ASN A 230 6.72 -11.73 18.91
C ASN A 230 7.74 -12.89 18.94
N LEU A 231 7.30 -14.10 19.30
CA LEU A 231 8.17 -15.29 19.32
C LEU A 231 8.69 -15.64 17.92
N MET A 232 7.85 -15.50 16.89
CA MET A 232 8.25 -15.75 15.50
C MET A 232 9.21 -14.67 15.00
N MET A 233 8.85 -13.38 15.13
CA MET A 233 9.64 -12.29 14.60
C MET A 233 10.98 -12.10 15.31
N LYS A 234 11.10 -12.49 16.58
CA LYS A 234 12.37 -12.46 17.30
C LYS A 234 13.49 -13.28 16.64
N LYS A 235 13.14 -14.30 15.88
CA LYS A 235 14.08 -15.18 15.17
C LYS A 235 14.49 -14.62 13.80
N GLU A 236 13.79 -13.61 13.29
CA GLU A 236 14.02 -13.07 11.96
C GLU A 236 14.84 -11.78 12.05
N SER A 237 16.03 -11.79 11.45
CA SER A 237 16.94 -10.63 11.47
C SER A 237 16.45 -9.45 10.62
N TRP A 238 15.62 -9.73 9.62
CA TRP A 238 15.06 -8.74 8.71
C TRP A 238 13.83 -8.00 9.26
N PHE A 239 13.22 -8.50 10.34
CA PHE A 239 12.08 -7.82 10.97
C PHE A 239 12.57 -6.84 12.04
N PRO A 240 12.12 -5.56 12.04
CA PRO A 240 12.52 -4.56 13.02
C PRO A 240 12.22 -5.04 14.45
N LYS A 241 13.23 -5.01 15.32
CA LYS A 241 13.04 -5.28 16.74
C LYS A 241 12.44 -4.01 17.37
N SER A 242 11.26 -4.14 17.93
CA SER A 242 10.60 -3.10 18.72
C SER A 242 11.25 -2.94 20.09
#